data_932d9dab8b0e74a2929a92aa0f884dc0
#
_entry.id   932d9dab8b0e74a2929a92aa0f884dc0
#
_cell.length_a   1.000
_cell.length_b   1.000
_cell.length_c   1.000
_cell.angle_alpha   90.00
_cell.angle_beta   90.00
_cell.angle_gamma   90.00
#
_symmetry.space_group_name_H-M   'P 1'
#
loop_
_entity.id
_entity.type
_entity.pdbx_description
1 polymer ?
#
loop_
_entity_poly.entity_id
_entity_poly.type
_entity_poly.pdbx_seq_one_letter_code
_entity_poly.pdbx_strand_id
1 'polypeptide(L)'
;LAVRQPHSLILVPQLLLMLVIAAEQKAFSPQHLRFAAVGGARVAKGLLQRAQQLGLPVYEGYGLSECASVVCLNRPDAQRPGSVGQPLPHVEIRLAEDGEVLIKGSSLLGYLGHTGHPDQWWPSGDLGTFDADGFLYLNGRKKHQFVTSYGRNVNPDWVEAELTQGGVIAQAFVYGEAQPANHALLWPHRNDCTDAQLAATVAAVNAGLPDYAQVHHWTRLDEPFSAANGMLTANGRPRREAIVARYHTQLAPAFNEETSS
;
A
#
# COMPACT_ATOMS: atom_id res chain seq x y z
N LEU A 1 8.38 -23.38 3.01
CA LEU A 1 6.98 -23.66 3.35
C LEU A 1 6.62 -25.15 3.14
N ALA A 2 6.92 -25.72 1.97
CA ALA A 2 6.59 -27.12 1.66
C ALA A 2 7.11 -28.15 2.68
N VAL A 3 8.31 -27.93 3.24
CA VAL A 3 8.93 -28.84 4.21
C VAL A 3 8.37 -28.65 5.63
N ARG A 4 8.09 -27.43 6.04
CA ARG A 4 7.68 -27.09 7.43
C ARG A 4 6.18 -27.08 7.66
N GLN A 5 5.37 -26.95 6.59
CA GLN A 5 3.90 -26.93 6.60
C GLN A 5 3.31 -26.07 7.74
N PRO A 6 3.63 -24.78 7.81
CA PRO A 6 3.16 -23.92 8.89
C PRO A 6 1.63 -23.82 8.86
N HIS A 7 1.02 -23.73 10.04
CA HIS A 7 -0.44 -23.53 10.18
C HIS A 7 -0.83 -22.04 10.16
N SER A 8 0.11 -21.16 10.48
CA SER A 8 -0.11 -19.70 10.48
C SER A 8 1.11 -18.96 9.94
N LEU A 9 0.84 -17.84 9.28
CA LEU A 9 1.86 -16.94 8.74
C LEU A 9 1.52 -15.48 9.09
N ILE A 10 2.57 -14.67 9.27
CA ILE A 10 2.46 -13.22 9.32
C ILE A 10 3.29 -12.68 8.15
N LEU A 11 2.66 -11.90 7.29
CA LEU A 11 3.19 -11.53 5.99
C LEU A 11 3.09 -10.02 5.75
N VAL A 12 3.99 -9.52 4.92
CA VAL A 12 3.81 -8.26 4.20
C VAL A 12 3.26 -8.56 2.79
N PRO A 13 2.67 -7.57 2.08
CA PRO A 13 2.05 -7.82 0.77
C PRO A 13 2.98 -8.49 -0.25
N GLN A 14 4.27 -8.15 -0.25
CA GLN A 14 5.26 -8.77 -1.16
C GLN A 14 5.43 -10.27 -0.90
N LEU A 15 5.43 -10.69 0.36
CA LEU A 15 5.50 -12.12 0.72
C LEU A 15 4.18 -12.83 0.39
N LEU A 16 3.04 -12.15 0.54
CA LEU A 16 1.75 -12.68 0.08
C LEU A 16 1.76 -12.89 -1.44
N LEU A 17 2.26 -11.94 -2.21
CA LEU A 17 2.39 -12.07 -3.68
C LEU A 17 3.24 -13.30 -4.05
N MET A 18 4.39 -13.47 -3.40
CA MET A 18 5.24 -14.66 -3.63
C MET A 18 4.52 -15.97 -3.28
N LEU A 19 3.74 -15.97 -2.19
CA LEU A 19 2.95 -17.13 -1.78
C LEU A 19 1.86 -17.48 -2.79
N VAL A 20 1.15 -16.46 -3.29
CA VAL A 20 0.12 -16.59 -4.33
C VAL A 20 0.72 -17.15 -5.61
N ILE A 21 1.82 -16.59 -6.11
CA ILE A 21 2.52 -17.08 -7.30
C ILE A 21 2.97 -18.53 -7.12
N ALA A 22 3.53 -18.88 -5.96
CA ALA A 22 3.94 -20.26 -5.67
C ALA A 22 2.76 -21.24 -5.65
N ALA A 23 1.61 -20.81 -5.14
CA ALA A 23 0.39 -21.62 -5.13
C ALA A 23 -0.19 -21.77 -6.55
N GLU A 24 -0.22 -20.71 -7.37
CA GLU A 24 -0.63 -20.77 -8.78
C GLU A 24 0.23 -21.73 -9.61
N GLN A 25 1.54 -21.75 -9.33
CA GLN A 25 2.50 -22.65 -9.95
C GLN A 25 2.48 -24.07 -9.35
N LYS A 26 1.59 -24.35 -8.38
CA LYS A 26 1.51 -25.63 -7.64
C LYS A 26 2.80 -26.00 -6.90
N ALA A 27 3.67 -25.05 -6.64
CA ALA A 27 4.89 -25.23 -5.84
C ALA A 27 4.61 -25.21 -4.32
N PHE A 28 3.40 -24.80 -3.93
CA PHE A 28 2.92 -24.77 -2.55
C PHE A 28 1.43 -25.08 -2.52
N SER A 29 1.02 -25.94 -1.54
CA SER A 29 -0.39 -26.22 -1.26
C SER A 29 -0.81 -25.55 0.06
N PRO A 30 -1.91 -24.77 0.10
CA PRO A 30 -2.34 -24.08 1.30
C PRO A 30 -3.09 -24.93 2.32
N GLN A 31 -3.27 -26.22 2.07
CA GLN A 31 -4.15 -27.12 2.85
C GLN A 31 -3.88 -27.14 4.36
N HIS A 32 -2.63 -26.94 4.78
CA HIS A 32 -2.24 -26.89 6.20
C HIS A 32 -2.34 -25.50 6.81
N LEU A 33 -2.51 -24.46 5.96
CA LEU A 33 -2.56 -23.08 6.42
C LEU A 33 -3.97 -22.74 6.89
N ARG A 34 -4.11 -22.38 8.16
CA ARG A 34 -5.37 -21.97 8.78
C ARG A 34 -5.53 -20.46 8.89
N PHE A 35 -4.41 -19.74 8.86
CA PHE A 35 -4.37 -18.32 9.09
C PHE A 35 -3.14 -17.67 8.45
N ALA A 36 -3.32 -16.63 7.66
CA ALA A 36 -2.26 -15.80 7.12
C ALA A 36 -2.62 -14.31 7.34
N ALA A 37 -2.05 -13.70 8.39
CA ALA A 37 -2.20 -12.27 8.60
C ALA A 37 -1.31 -11.51 7.63
N VAL A 38 -1.86 -10.49 6.97
CA VAL A 38 -1.11 -9.59 6.10
C VAL A 38 -1.28 -8.14 6.53
N GLY A 39 -0.18 -7.42 6.63
CA GLY A 39 -0.18 -6.03 7.08
C GLY A 39 1.15 -5.32 6.80
N GLY A 40 1.32 -4.13 7.39
CA GLY A 40 2.51 -3.30 7.22
C GLY A 40 2.52 -2.42 5.96
N ALA A 41 1.72 -2.74 4.96
CA ALA A 41 1.44 -1.92 3.78
C ALA A 41 0.07 -2.29 3.20
N ARG A 42 -0.44 -1.48 2.27
CA ARG A 42 -1.70 -1.73 1.59
C ARG A 42 -1.64 -3.00 0.74
N VAL A 43 -2.71 -3.80 0.77
CA VAL A 43 -2.87 -4.97 -0.10
C VAL A 43 -3.82 -4.61 -1.25
N ALA A 44 -3.41 -4.87 -2.50
CA ALA A 44 -4.28 -4.64 -3.65
C ALA A 44 -5.44 -5.63 -3.66
N LYS A 45 -6.61 -5.16 -4.06
CA LYS A 45 -7.82 -6.00 -4.14
C LYS A 45 -7.63 -7.23 -5.02
N GLY A 46 -6.95 -7.07 -6.16
CA GLY A 46 -6.66 -8.17 -7.08
C GLY A 46 -5.82 -9.29 -6.46
N LEU A 47 -4.83 -8.94 -5.62
CA LEU A 47 -4.02 -9.92 -4.91
C LEU A 47 -4.84 -10.70 -3.87
N LEU A 48 -5.72 -10.04 -3.14
CA LEU A 48 -6.63 -10.70 -2.19
C LEU A 48 -7.59 -11.66 -2.90
N GLN A 49 -8.16 -11.25 -4.04
CA GLN A 49 -9.04 -12.10 -4.83
C GLN A 49 -8.31 -13.35 -5.35
N ARG A 50 -7.08 -13.20 -5.86
CA ARG A 50 -6.24 -14.35 -6.28
C ARG A 50 -5.97 -15.29 -5.10
N ALA A 51 -5.59 -14.74 -3.95
CA ALA A 51 -5.37 -15.53 -2.73
C ALA A 51 -6.63 -16.32 -2.32
N GLN A 52 -7.79 -15.69 -2.36
CA GLN A 52 -9.09 -16.31 -2.03
C GLN A 52 -9.44 -17.44 -3.02
N GLN A 53 -9.24 -17.23 -4.31
CA GLN A 53 -9.48 -18.25 -5.35
C GLN A 53 -8.60 -19.50 -5.16
N LEU A 54 -7.42 -19.33 -4.59
CA LEU A 54 -6.49 -20.41 -4.25
C LEU A 54 -6.78 -21.06 -2.89
N GLY A 55 -7.81 -20.62 -2.17
CA GLY A 55 -8.14 -21.12 -0.83
C GLY A 55 -7.15 -20.69 0.27
N LEU A 56 -6.38 -19.62 0.05
CA LEU A 56 -5.49 -19.05 1.07
C LEU A 56 -6.33 -18.28 2.12
N PRO A 57 -6.24 -18.63 3.41
CA PRO A 57 -6.98 -17.96 4.49
C PRO A 57 -6.27 -16.66 4.90
N VAL A 58 -6.37 -15.63 4.05
CA VAL A 58 -5.68 -14.34 4.21
C VAL A 58 -6.57 -13.34 4.95
N TYR A 59 -6.02 -12.70 5.99
CA TYR A 59 -6.68 -11.71 6.82
C TYR A 59 -5.84 -10.43 6.87
N GLU A 60 -6.40 -9.35 6.35
CA GLU A 60 -5.75 -8.04 6.43
C GLU A 60 -5.82 -7.49 7.85
N GLY A 61 -4.71 -6.88 8.29
CA GLY A 61 -4.62 -6.19 9.56
C GLY A 61 -3.91 -4.84 9.44
N TYR A 62 -4.16 -4.00 10.42
CA TYR A 62 -3.57 -2.68 10.53
C TYR A 62 -2.95 -2.48 11.89
N GLY A 63 -1.86 -1.77 11.90
CA GLY A 63 -1.20 -1.34 13.10
C GLY A 63 0.08 -0.56 12.85
N LEU A 64 0.63 -0.05 13.91
CA LEU A 64 1.85 0.74 13.92
C LEU A 64 2.68 0.40 15.15
N SER A 65 3.97 0.62 15.07
CA SER A 65 4.92 0.31 16.16
C SER A 65 4.55 1.04 17.45
N GLU A 66 4.02 2.23 17.32
CA GLU A 66 3.58 3.11 18.41
C GLU A 66 2.39 2.55 19.19
N CYS A 67 1.63 1.62 18.60
CA CYS A 67 0.43 1.02 19.21
C CYS A 67 0.54 -0.52 19.31
N ALA A 68 1.69 -1.03 19.73
CA ALA A 68 1.96 -2.44 19.95
C ALA A 68 1.70 -3.33 18.71
N SER A 69 1.97 -2.82 17.53
CA SER A 69 1.98 -3.51 16.24
C SER A 69 0.62 -3.70 15.57
N VAL A 70 -0.41 -4.24 16.25
CA VAL A 70 -1.71 -4.54 15.62
C VAL A 70 -2.85 -3.88 16.40
N VAL A 71 -3.68 -3.12 15.70
CA VAL A 71 -4.84 -2.42 16.27
C VAL A 71 -6.17 -2.85 15.65
N CYS A 72 -6.16 -3.24 14.36
CA CYS A 72 -7.32 -3.83 13.67
C CYS A 72 -6.92 -5.12 12.97
N LEU A 73 -7.86 -6.05 12.87
CA LEU A 73 -7.64 -7.31 12.18
C LEU A 73 -8.95 -7.88 11.63
N ASN A 74 -8.93 -8.34 10.38
CA ASN A 74 -9.93 -9.27 9.87
C ASN A 74 -9.75 -10.64 10.52
N ARG A 75 -10.85 -11.33 10.79
CA ARG A 75 -10.88 -12.64 11.45
C ARG A 75 -11.76 -13.61 10.68
N PRO A 76 -11.63 -14.92 10.88
CA PRO A 76 -12.45 -15.92 10.19
C PRO A 76 -13.97 -15.70 10.32
N ASP A 77 -14.42 -15.21 11.50
CA ASP A 77 -15.81 -14.93 11.84
C ASP A 77 -16.26 -13.50 11.50
N ALA A 78 -15.32 -12.59 11.18
CA ALA A 78 -15.59 -11.19 10.90
C ALA A 78 -14.58 -10.65 9.87
N GLN A 79 -14.88 -10.82 8.58
CA GLN A 79 -13.99 -10.42 7.48
C GLN A 79 -14.72 -9.56 6.45
N ARG A 80 -14.05 -8.47 6.04
CA ARG A 80 -14.44 -7.60 4.93
C ARG A 80 -13.23 -7.36 4.02
N PRO A 81 -13.19 -7.93 2.81
CA PRO A 81 -12.08 -7.70 1.88
C PRO A 81 -11.90 -6.21 1.56
N GLY A 82 -10.66 -5.73 1.64
CA GLY A 82 -10.30 -4.33 1.45
C GLY A 82 -10.46 -3.45 2.68
N SER A 83 -11.03 -3.95 3.79
CA SER A 83 -10.90 -3.36 5.11
C SER A 83 -9.70 -3.95 5.84
N VAL A 84 -9.20 -3.23 6.82
CA VAL A 84 -8.17 -3.74 7.74
C VAL A 84 -8.77 -4.44 8.97
N GLY A 85 -10.07 -4.75 8.91
CA GLY A 85 -10.81 -5.43 9.97
C GLY A 85 -11.41 -4.47 10.99
N GLN A 86 -11.87 -5.06 12.09
CA GLN A 86 -12.41 -4.34 13.24
C GLN A 86 -11.33 -4.09 14.29
N PRO A 87 -11.49 -3.05 15.16
CA PRO A 87 -10.60 -2.82 16.29
C PRO A 87 -10.49 -4.05 17.20
N LEU A 88 -9.30 -4.30 17.72
CA LEU A 88 -9.08 -5.34 18.73
C LEU A 88 -9.74 -4.95 20.05
N PRO A 89 -10.15 -5.91 20.91
CA PRO A 89 -10.92 -5.64 22.13
C PRO A 89 -10.25 -4.68 23.14
N HIS A 90 -8.94 -4.54 23.07
CA HIS A 90 -8.16 -3.68 23.96
C HIS A 90 -7.77 -2.32 23.32
N VAL A 91 -8.35 -2.02 22.15
CA VAL A 91 -8.06 -0.81 21.38
C VAL A 91 -9.33 -0.06 21.08
N GLU A 92 -9.31 1.25 21.32
CA GLU A 92 -10.33 2.17 20.87
C GLU A 92 -9.83 2.94 19.64
N ILE A 93 -10.68 3.09 18.63
CA ILE A 93 -10.36 3.87 17.43
C ILE A 93 -11.49 4.87 17.19
N ARG A 94 -11.11 6.10 16.87
CA ARG A 94 -12.04 7.14 16.38
C ARG A 94 -11.41 7.88 15.21
N LEU A 95 -12.23 8.58 14.45
CA LEU A 95 -11.77 9.47 13.38
C LEU A 95 -11.80 10.91 13.88
N ALA A 96 -10.77 11.68 13.55
CA ALA A 96 -10.76 13.13 13.68
C ALA A 96 -11.69 13.76 12.61
N GLU A 97 -11.92 15.07 12.69
CA GLU A 97 -12.76 15.80 11.74
C GLU A 97 -12.26 15.70 10.29
N ASP A 98 -10.94 15.61 10.10
CA ASP A 98 -10.29 15.45 8.79
C ASP A 98 -10.17 14.00 8.34
N GLY A 99 -10.73 13.04 9.11
CA GLY A 99 -10.68 11.62 8.84
C GLY A 99 -9.41 10.91 9.32
N GLU A 100 -8.53 11.59 10.08
CA GLU A 100 -7.36 10.93 10.65
C GLU A 100 -7.76 9.87 11.69
N VAL A 101 -7.16 8.70 11.59
CA VAL A 101 -7.37 7.59 12.53
C VAL A 101 -6.63 7.89 13.82
N LEU A 102 -7.40 8.06 14.91
CA LEU A 102 -6.89 8.26 16.27
C LEU A 102 -7.05 6.97 17.05
N ILE A 103 -5.98 6.55 17.76
CA ILE A 103 -5.90 5.26 18.45
C ILE A 103 -5.68 5.50 19.93
N LYS A 104 -6.39 4.73 20.78
CA LYS A 104 -6.19 4.68 22.23
C LYS A 104 -6.15 3.24 22.69
N GLY A 105 -5.29 2.93 23.68
CA GLY A 105 -5.09 1.58 24.21
C GLY A 105 -3.60 1.27 24.37
N SER A 106 -3.12 0.16 23.82
CA SER A 106 -1.71 -0.21 23.91
C SER A 106 -0.84 0.74 23.06
N SER A 107 -0.44 1.85 23.65
CA SER A 107 0.44 2.85 23.02
C SER A 107 1.82 2.90 23.67
N LEU A 108 2.79 3.43 22.94
CA LEU A 108 4.14 3.62 23.43
C LEU A 108 4.19 4.56 24.64
N LEU A 109 5.16 4.37 25.52
CA LEU A 109 5.38 5.22 26.68
C LEU A 109 6.01 6.58 26.33
N GLY A 110 6.54 6.71 25.11
CA GLY A 110 7.18 7.92 24.59
C GLY A 110 8.29 7.59 23.63
N TYR A 111 8.77 8.58 22.89
CA TYR A 111 10.00 8.50 22.12
C TYR A 111 11.20 8.79 23.01
N LEU A 112 12.39 8.30 22.64
CA LEU A 112 13.61 8.58 23.37
C LEU A 112 13.80 10.10 23.54
N GLY A 113 13.91 10.54 24.80
CA GLY A 113 13.99 11.97 25.15
C GLY A 113 12.66 12.71 25.27
N HIS A 114 11.52 12.05 25.06
CA HIS A 114 10.19 12.63 25.18
C HIS A 114 9.27 11.69 25.96
N THR A 115 8.61 12.18 26.98
CA THR A 115 7.59 11.43 27.73
C THR A 115 6.30 11.37 26.92
N GLY A 116 5.77 10.17 26.71
CA GLY A 116 4.44 9.95 26.14
C GLY A 116 3.35 10.02 27.22
N HIS A 117 2.12 10.11 26.77
CA HIS A 117 0.93 10.03 27.63
C HIS A 117 0.10 8.84 27.18
N PRO A 118 0.22 7.67 27.81
CA PRO A 118 -0.42 6.43 27.35
C PRO A 118 -1.95 6.48 27.30
N ASP A 119 -2.56 7.39 28.08
CA ASP A 119 -4.03 7.56 28.11
C ASP A 119 -4.56 8.55 27.05
N GLN A 120 -3.70 9.10 26.22
CA GLN A 120 -4.10 10.02 25.17
C GLN A 120 -4.39 9.32 23.86
N TRP A 121 -5.21 9.96 23.02
CA TRP A 121 -5.44 9.55 21.65
C TRP A 121 -4.18 9.78 20.82
N TRP A 122 -3.67 8.69 20.23
CA TRP A 122 -2.51 8.72 19.37
C TRP A 122 -2.90 9.04 17.92
N PRO A 123 -2.42 10.14 17.32
CA PRO A 123 -2.65 10.44 15.92
C PRO A 123 -1.78 9.54 15.06
N SER A 124 -2.42 8.68 14.25
CA SER A 124 -1.69 7.68 13.47
C SER A 124 -1.00 8.25 12.23
N GLY A 125 -1.45 9.39 11.74
CA GLY A 125 -1.08 9.95 10.43
C GLY A 125 -1.73 9.20 9.26
N ASP A 126 -2.62 8.24 9.51
CA ASP A 126 -3.39 7.52 8.50
C ASP A 126 -4.82 8.09 8.44
N LEU A 127 -5.38 8.18 7.24
CA LEU A 127 -6.78 8.54 7.02
C LEU A 127 -7.61 7.28 6.84
N GLY A 128 -8.84 7.30 7.35
CA GLY A 128 -9.72 6.15 7.26
C GLY A 128 -11.20 6.49 7.34
N THR A 129 -12.01 5.45 7.13
CA THR A 129 -13.47 5.49 7.27
C THR A 129 -13.96 4.18 7.89
N PHE A 130 -15.04 4.23 8.65
CA PHE A 130 -15.73 3.03 9.14
C PHE A 130 -16.96 2.74 8.29
N ASP A 131 -17.26 1.46 8.07
CA ASP A 131 -18.58 1.07 7.61
C ASP A 131 -19.55 0.94 8.80
N ALA A 132 -20.83 0.63 8.48
CA ALA A 132 -21.89 0.50 9.47
C ALA A 132 -21.67 -0.66 10.47
N ASP A 133 -20.84 -1.65 10.11
CA ASP A 133 -20.52 -2.82 10.94
C ASP A 133 -19.20 -2.64 11.70
N GLY A 134 -18.58 -1.46 11.64
CA GLY A 134 -17.37 -1.11 12.39
C GLY A 134 -16.07 -1.64 11.78
N PHE A 135 -16.05 -1.99 10.49
CA PHE A 135 -14.81 -2.30 9.78
C PHE A 135 -14.11 -1.02 9.34
N LEU A 136 -12.81 -0.94 9.59
CA LEU A 136 -11.99 0.21 9.22
C LEU A 136 -11.43 0.03 7.80
N TYR A 137 -11.59 1.05 6.97
CA TYR A 137 -10.96 1.17 5.64
C TYR A 137 -9.94 2.30 5.69
N LEU A 138 -8.70 2.01 5.29
CA LEU A 138 -7.65 3.02 5.22
C LEU A 138 -7.65 3.72 3.87
N ASN A 139 -7.62 5.05 3.91
CA ASN A 139 -7.63 5.91 2.72
C ASN A 139 -6.23 6.45 2.38
N GLY A 140 -5.20 6.06 3.15
CA GLY A 140 -3.78 6.37 2.94
C GLY A 140 -3.15 7.20 4.04
N ARG A 141 -1.89 7.59 3.83
CA ARG A 141 -1.15 8.47 4.73
C ARG A 141 -1.53 9.94 4.48
N LYS A 142 -1.89 10.66 5.54
CA LYS A 142 -2.23 12.09 5.48
C LYS A 142 -1.15 12.92 4.78
N LYS A 143 0.11 12.70 5.13
CA LYS A 143 1.26 13.41 4.55
C LYS A 143 1.69 12.95 3.15
N HIS A 144 1.15 11.84 2.64
CA HIS A 144 1.48 11.34 1.30
C HIS A 144 0.46 11.75 0.26
N GLN A 145 -0.77 12.08 0.69
CA GLN A 145 -1.77 12.58 -0.23
C GLN A 145 -1.30 13.88 -0.87
N PHE A 146 -1.59 14.01 -2.13
CA PHE A 146 -1.37 15.24 -2.87
C PHE A 146 -2.66 15.68 -3.57
N VAL A 147 -2.70 16.95 -3.93
CA VAL A 147 -3.84 17.58 -4.62
C VAL A 147 -3.46 17.88 -6.05
N THR A 148 -4.20 17.33 -7.01
CA THR A 148 -4.02 17.64 -8.43
C THR A 148 -4.41 19.09 -8.74
N SER A 149 -4.04 19.60 -9.93
CA SER A 149 -4.45 20.94 -10.39
C SER A 149 -5.97 21.11 -10.49
N TYR A 150 -6.72 20.01 -10.53
CA TYR A 150 -8.19 20.01 -10.52
C TYR A 150 -8.81 19.91 -9.12
N GLY A 151 -8.01 20.05 -8.05
CA GLY A 151 -8.47 19.97 -6.66
C GLY A 151 -8.85 18.57 -6.19
N ARG A 152 -8.38 17.52 -6.87
CA ARG A 152 -8.65 16.13 -6.47
C ARG A 152 -7.56 15.60 -5.56
N ASN A 153 -7.95 15.04 -4.42
CA ASN A 153 -7.05 14.35 -3.51
C ASN A 153 -6.70 12.96 -4.07
N VAL A 154 -5.43 12.69 -4.26
CA VAL A 154 -4.91 11.40 -4.69
C VAL A 154 -4.09 10.78 -3.55
N ASN A 155 -4.37 9.50 -3.26
CA ASN A 155 -3.55 8.68 -2.39
C ASN A 155 -2.57 7.87 -3.25
N PRO A 156 -1.28 8.25 -3.34
CA PRO A 156 -0.30 7.54 -4.15
C PRO A 156 -0.05 6.11 -3.65
N ASP A 157 -0.08 5.87 -2.34
CA ASP A 157 0.18 4.54 -1.76
C ASP A 157 -0.83 3.50 -2.28
N TRP A 158 -2.07 3.92 -2.55
CA TRP A 158 -3.08 3.06 -3.16
C TRP A 158 -2.73 2.70 -4.61
N VAL A 159 -2.45 3.71 -5.44
CA VAL A 159 -2.14 3.50 -6.86
C VAL A 159 -0.85 2.68 -7.01
N GLU A 160 0.16 2.98 -6.22
CA GLU A 160 1.43 2.23 -6.17
C GLU A 160 1.23 0.76 -5.79
N ALA A 161 0.33 0.47 -4.84
CA ALA A 161 -0.02 -0.90 -4.47
C ALA A 161 -0.70 -1.65 -5.62
N GLU A 162 -1.67 -1.04 -6.31
CA GLU A 162 -2.33 -1.65 -7.47
C GLU A 162 -1.32 -1.93 -8.61
N LEU A 163 -0.39 -1.00 -8.86
CA LEU A 163 0.64 -1.17 -9.89
C LEU A 163 1.63 -2.32 -9.58
N THR A 164 2.02 -2.49 -8.31
CA THR A 164 3.11 -3.41 -7.94
C THR A 164 2.64 -4.84 -7.64
N GLN A 165 1.39 -5.07 -7.32
CA GLN A 165 0.92 -6.39 -6.89
C GLN A 165 0.43 -7.30 -8.02
N GLY A 166 0.52 -6.86 -9.27
CA GLY A 166 0.28 -7.66 -10.46
C GLY A 166 1.43 -8.62 -10.85
N GLY A 167 2.64 -8.42 -10.30
CA GLY A 167 3.80 -9.26 -10.55
C GLY A 167 4.69 -8.83 -11.73
N VAL A 168 4.34 -7.77 -12.47
CA VAL A 168 5.15 -7.21 -13.57
C VAL A 168 6.04 -6.07 -13.05
N ILE A 169 5.48 -5.16 -12.27
CA ILE A 169 6.16 -3.99 -11.71
C ILE A 169 6.60 -4.31 -10.28
N ALA A 170 7.90 -4.18 -10.01
CA ALA A 170 8.49 -4.41 -8.69
C ALA A 170 8.38 -3.20 -7.78
N GLN A 171 8.58 -2.00 -8.34
CA GLN A 171 8.46 -0.75 -7.61
C GLN A 171 7.74 0.28 -8.46
N ALA A 172 6.87 1.04 -7.82
CA ALA A 172 6.17 2.17 -8.40
C ALA A 172 6.23 3.35 -7.45
N PHE A 173 6.33 4.55 -8.00
CA PHE A 173 6.22 5.81 -7.29
C PHE A 173 5.32 6.74 -8.07
N VAL A 174 4.22 7.18 -7.47
CA VAL A 174 3.22 8.02 -8.12
C VAL A 174 3.27 9.43 -7.57
N TYR A 175 3.23 10.40 -8.48
CA TYR A 175 3.28 11.82 -8.19
C TYR A 175 2.35 12.60 -9.13
N GLY A 176 1.75 13.67 -8.65
CA GLY A 176 0.82 14.50 -9.41
C GLY A 176 0.45 15.79 -8.64
N GLU A 177 1.29 16.20 -7.66
CA GLU A 177 1.05 17.43 -6.89
C GLU A 177 0.95 18.63 -7.81
N ALA A 178 -0.19 19.35 -7.74
CA ALA A 178 -0.51 20.49 -8.57
C ALA A 178 -0.46 20.24 -10.09
N GLN A 179 -0.48 18.96 -10.53
CA GLN A 179 -0.41 18.56 -11.94
C GLN A 179 -1.78 18.15 -12.49
N PRO A 180 -2.03 18.27 -13.80
CA PRO A 180 -3.28 17.85 -14.42
C PRO A 180 -3.42 16.33 -14.53
N ALA A 181 -2.31 15.59 -14.44
CA ALA A 181 -2.29 14.14 -14.55
C ALA A 181 -1.25 13.52 -13.61
N ASN A 182 -1.48 12.29 -13.19
CA ASN A 182 -0.53 11.54 -12.38
C ASN A 182 0.56 10.92 -13.26
N HIS A 183 1.80 11.00 -12.79
CA HIS A 183 2.98 10.39 -13.40
C HIS A 183 3.50 9.27 -12.48
N ALA A 184 3.89 8.12 -13.05
CA ALA A 184 4.51 7.03 -12.32
C ALA A 184 5.97 6.78 -12.75
N LEU A 185 6.85 6.58 -11.76
CA LEU A 185 8.18 6.00 -11.98
C LEU A 185 8.08 4.50 -11.73
N LEU A 186 8.51 3.67 -12.69
CA LEU A 186 8.29 2.23 -12.68
C LEU A 186 9.59 1.44 -12.79
N TRP A 187 9.78 0.47 -11.91
CA TRP A 187 10.83 -0.53 -12.01
C TRP A 187 10.22 -1.93 -12.18
N PRO A 188 10.56 -2.69 -13.23
CA PRO A 188 10.02 -4.03 -13.47
C PRO A 188 10.65 -5.08 -12.56
N HIS A 189 9.94 -6.20 -12.33
CA HIS A 189 10.49 -7.37 -11.65
C HIS A 189 11.58 -8.09 -12.44
N ARG A 190 11.52 -8.03 -13.78
CA ARG A 190 12.42 -8.73 -14.67
C ARG A 190 13.08 -7.75 -15.62
N ASN A 191 14.37 -7.93 -15.84
CA ASN A 191 15.14 -7.05 -16.74
C ASN A 191 14.70 -7.18 -18.21
N ASP A 192 14.13 -8.34 -18.61
CA ASP A 192 13.60 -8.61 -19.96
C ASP A 192 12.16 -8.11 -20.15
N CYS A 193 11.56 -7.48 -19.14
CA CYS A 193 10.24 -6.85 -19.24
C CYS A 193 10.30 -5.70 -20.25
N THR A 194 9.40 -5.72 -21.23
CA THR A 194 9.31 -4.68 -22.26
C THR A 194 8.46 -3.50 -21.82
N ASP A 195 8.64 -2.34 -22.46
CA ASP A 195 7.80 -1.16 -22.21
C ASP A 195 6.33 -1.41 -22.59
N ALA A 196 6.08 -2.25 -23.60
CA ALA A 196 4.74 -2.68 -23.95
C ALA A 196 4.05 -3.46 -22.81
N GLN A 197 4.79 -4.28 -22.06
CA GLN A 197 4.27 -4.99 -20.89
C GLN A 197 3.99 -4.05 -19.71
N LEU A 198 4.86 -3.05 -19.50
CA LEU A 198 4.61 -1.99 -18.50
C LEU A 198 3.37 -1.19 -18.86
N ALA A 199 3.27 -0.72 -20.12
CA ALA A 199 2.10 0.03 -20.61
C ALA A 199 0.79 -0.77 -20.46
N ALA A 200 0.79 -2.05 -20.83
CA ALA A 200 -0.37 -2.93 -20.68
C ALA A 200 -0.77 -3.10 -19.20
N THR A 201 0.23 -3.19 -18.29
CA THR A 201 -0.02 -3.29 -16.85
C THR A 201 -0.62 -2.00 -16.31
N VAL A 202 -0.08 -0.84 -16.69
CA VAL A 202 -0.64 0.48 -16.30
C VAL A 202 -2.07 0.63 -16.81
N ALA A 203 -2.33 0.28 -18.07
CA ALA A 203 -3.67 0.34 -18.66
C ALA A 203 -4.68 -0.56 -17.92
N ALA A 204 -4.28 -1.79 -17.57
CA ALA A 204 -5.11 -2.71 -16.81
C ALA A 204 -5.43 -2.19 -15.40
N VAL A 205 -4.46 -1.57 -14.72
CA VAL A 205 -4.67 -0.95 -13.40
C VAL A 205 -5.59 0.27 -13.53
N ASN A 206 -5.35 1.14 -14.50
CA ASN A 206 -6.17 2.33 -14.75
C ASN A 206 -7.64 1.99 -14.97
N ALA A 207 -7.95 0.86 -15.63
CA ALA A 207 -9.33 0.42 -15.84
C ALA A 207 -10.12 0.20 -14.53
N GLY A 208 -9.43 -0.05 -13.42
CA GLY A 208 -10.02 -0.20 -12.08
C GLY A 208 -9.95 1.06 -11.20
N LEU A 209 -9.27 2.12 -11.68
CA LEU A 209 -9.12 3.35 -10.93
C LEU A 209 -10.10 4.44 -11.41
N PRO A 210 -10.59 5.31 -10.49
CA PRO A 210 -11.30 6.50 -10.91
C PRO A 210 -10.36 7.43 -11.71
N ASP A 211 -10.94 8.28 -12.55
CA ASP A 211 -10.24 9.16 -13.49
C ASP A 211 -9.10 9.96 -12.84
N TYR A 212 -9.37 10.58 -11.70
CA TYR A 212 -8.40 11.42 -10.97
C TYR A 212 -7.21 10.65 -10.40
N ALA A 213 -7.31 9.33 -10.25
CA ALA A 213 -6.25 8.48 -9.71
C ALA A 213 -5.49 7.70 -10.80
N GLN A 214 -5.94 7.75 -12.06
CA GLN A 214 -5.28 7.09 -13.18
C GLN A 214 -3.89 7.67 -13.45
N VAL A 215 -2.98 6.79 -13.87
CA VAL A 215 -1.62 7.14 -14.29
C VAL A 215 -1.63 7.36 -15.80
N HIS A 216 -1.46 8.60 -16.23
CA HIS A 216 -1.47 8.97 -17.64
C HIS A 216 -0.06 9.00 -18.25
N HIS A 217 0.95 9.25 -17.43
CA HIS A 217 2.34 9.27 -17.84
C HIS A 217 3.16 8.33 -16.95
N TRP A 218 4.16 7.70 -17.51
CA TRP A 218 5.09 6.90 -16.72
C TRP A 218 6.49 6.91 -17.33
N THR A 219 7.47 6.72 -16.47
CA THR A 219 8.89 6.62 -16.85
C THR A 219 9.45 5.34 -16.29
N ARG A 220 10.11 4.55 -17.13
CA ARG A 220 10.89 3.41 -16.68
C ARG A 220 12.15 3.90 -15.97
N LEU A 221 12.42 3.34 -14.81
CA LEU A 221 13.63 3.62 -14.07
C LEU A 221 14.82 2.87 -14.65
N ASP A 222 16.01 3.49 -14.61
CA ASP A 222 17.28 2.87 -15.01
C ASP A 222 17.85 1.99 -13.87
N GLU A 223 17.50 2.28 -12.64
CA GLU A 223 17.89 1.54 -11.44
C GLU A 223 16.73 1.48 -10.41
N PRO A 224 16.66 0.43 -9.58
CA PRO A 224 15.63 0.34 -8.54
C PRO A 224 15.88 1.37 -7.42
N PHE A 225 14.81 1.79 -6.74
CA PHE A 225 14.96 2.49 -5.48
C PHE A 225 15.60 1.58 -4.43
N SER A 226 16.56 2.10 -3.69
CA SER A 226 17.29 1.36 -2.66
C SER A 226 17.70 2.26 -1.48
N ALA A 227 18.08 1.63 -0.38
CA ALA A 227 18.69 2.37 0.72
C ALA A 227 20.07 2.91 0.33
N ALA A 228 20.80 2.21 -0.54
CA ALA A 228 22.12 2.60 -0.99
C ALA A 228 22.12 3.89 -1.83
N ASN A 229 21.11 4.07 -2.71
CA ASN A 229 20.94 5.31 -3.48
C ASN A 229 20.11 6.38 -2.76
N GLY A 230 19.76 6.14 -1.49
CA GLY A 230 19.05 7.10 -0.66
C GLY A 230 17.55 7.24 -0.94
N MET A 231 16.98 6.44 -1.88
CA MET A 231 15.58 6.52 -2.26
C MET A 231 14.65 5.73 -1.31
N LEU A 232 15.19 4.77 -0.56
CA LEU A 232 14.46 4.03 0.46
C LEU A 232 15.07 4.28 1.85
N THR A 233 14.23 4.11 2.88
CA THR A 233 14.70 3.94 4.26
C THR A 233 15.33 2.56 4.43
N ALA A 234 16.03 2.31 5.55
CA ALA A 234 16.57 0.99 5.89
C ALA A 234 15.49 -0.13 5.90
N ASN A 235 14.24 0.24 6.20
CA ASN A 235 13.09 -0.67 6.22
C ASN A 235 12.37 -0.76 4.87
N GLY A 236 12.95 -0.25 3.77
CA GLY A 236 12.41 -0.35 2.41
C GLY A 236 11.24 0.60 2.10
N ARG A 237 10.97 1.62 2.93
CA ARG A 237 9.92 2.61 2.66
C ARG A 237 10.43 3.73 1.74
N PRO A 238 9.66 4.17 0.73
CA PRO A 238 10.05 5.27 -0.14
C PRO A 238 10.32 6.58 0.62
N ARG A 239 11.44 7.22 0.32
CA ARG A 239 11.76 8.58 0.77
C ARG A 239 11.24 9.56 -0.28
N ARG A 240 9.94 9.85 -0.19
CA ARG A 240 9.19 10.58 -1.24
C ARG A 240 9.88 11.88 -1.66
N GLU A 241 10.31 12.70 -0.71
CA GLU A 241 11.01 13.96 -0.99
C GLU A 241 12.31 13.73 -1.77
N ALA A 242 13.10 12.72 -1.41
CA ALA A 242 14.34 12.39 -2.10
C ALA A 242 14.09 11.90 -3.53
N ILE A 243 13.05 11.09 -3.74
CA ILE A 243 12.63 10.61 -5.06
C ILE A 243 12.18 11.79 -5.93
N VAL A 244 11.30 12.66 -5.41
CA VAL A 244 10.83 13.84 -6.13
C VAL A 244 12.00 14.76 -6.50
N ALA A 245 12.94 15.02 -5.58
CA ALA A 245 14.11 15.85 -5.85
C ALA A 245 15.01 15.27 -6.95
N ARG A 246 15.22 13.93 -6.95
CA ARG A 246 16.06 13.28 -7.97
C ARG A 246 15.41 13.21 -9.34
N TYR A 247 14.11 12.96 -9.40
CA TYR A 247 13.37 12.74 -10.64
C TYR A 247 12.47 13.90 -11.03
N HIS A 248 12.76 15.10 -10.51
CA HIS A 248 11.92 16.29 -10.74
C HIS A 248 11.67 16.59 -12.22
N THR A 249 12.67 16.39 -13.09
CA THR A 249 12.55 16.62 -14.53
C THR A 249 11.61 15.63 -15.21
N GLN A 250 11.67 14.34 -14.80
CA GLN A 250 10.80 13.30 -15.33
C GLN A 250 9.37 13.40 -14.79
N LEU A 251 9.21 13.92 -13.56
CA LEU A 251 7.93 14.12 -12.89
C LEU A 251 7.30 15.48 -13.22
N ALA A 252 8.06 16.40 -13.81
CA ALA A 252 7.50 17.66 -14.28
C ALA A 252 6.43 17.38 -15.36
N PRO A 253 5.33 18.15 -15.42
CA PRO A 253 4.33 17.99 -16.45
C PRO A 253 5.00 18.16 -17.81
N ALA A 254 4.69 17.29 -18.76
CA ALA A 254 5.02 17.48 -20.16
C ALA A 254 4.18 18.66 -20.71
N PHE A 255 4.50 19.85 -20.25
CA PHE A 255 3.98 21.11 -20.80
C PHE A 255 4.78 21.47 -22.05
N ASN A 256 4.61 20.76 -23.13
CA ASN A 256 4.94 21.27 -24.46
C ASN A 256 4.67 20.20 -25.51
N GLU A 257 3.42 20.01 -25.92
CA GLU A 257 3.20 19.47 -27.29
C GLU A 257 1.77 19.67 -27.84
N GLU A 258 0.89 20.46 -27.23
CA GLU A 258 -0.39 20.74 -27.89
C GLU A 258 -0.82 22.22 -27.86
N THR A 259 0.08 23.14 -28.17
CA THR A 259 -0.30 24.51 -28.59
C THR A 259 0.55 24.98 -29.76
N SER A 260 0.51 24.23 -30.87
CA SER A 260 0.94 24.71 -32.19
C SER A 260 0.22 23.91 -33.27
N SER A 261 -1.02 24.25 -33.52
CA SER A 261 -1.69 24.09 -34.80
C SER A 261 -2.92 24.98 -34.86
#